data_2191c340cf83656c2f44cf2404c6aad6
#
_entry.id   2191c340cf83656c2f44cf2404c6aad6
#
_cell.length_a   1.000
_cell.length_b   1.000
_cell.length_c   1.000
_cell.angle_alpha   90.00
_cell.angle_beta   90.00
_cell.angle_gamma   90.00
#
_symmetry.space_group_name_H-M   'P 1'
#
loop_
_entity.id
_entity.type
_entity.pdbx_description
1 polymer ?
#
loop_
_entity_poly.entity_id
_entity_poly.type
_entity_poly.pdbx_seq_one_letter_code
_entity_poly.pdbx_strand_id
1 'polypeptide(L)'
;DFAPEVKQYLKNGAIVQQTKVFQDNKVTDHHALLPTENRARYEKLSNEEQKIYQMIVSRFLGLFAQPHKVSQTKVTVEFDKEQFIFRQNRVIQAGWKGETESETETVKWEKGMRINPDFTIKKELSAPPKPLTEASLLG
;
A
#
# COMPACT_ATOMS: atom_id res chain seq x y z
N ASP A 1 22.85 1.89 4.47
CA ASP A 1 23.24 0.54 4.08
C ASP A 1 21.98 -0.32 3.96
N PHE A 2 21.66 -0.80 2.73
CA PHE A 2 20.47 -1.66 2.46
C PHE A 2 20.79 -3.17 2.56
N ALA A 3 22.00 -3.52 2.98
CA ALA A 3 22.42 -4.92 3.05
C ALA A 3 21.55 -5.79 3.99
N PRO A 4 21.05 -5.30 5.14
CA PRO A 4 20.16 -6.08 5.99
C PRO A 4 18.83 -6.42 5.29
N GLU A 5 18.22 -5.45 4.62
CA GLU A 5 16.96 -5.62 3.89
C GLU A 5 17.11 -6.59 2.73
N VAL A 6 18.17 -6.45 1.93
CA VAL A 6 18.50 -7.38 0.84
C VAL A 6 18.67 -8.81 1.36
N LYS A 7 19.41 -8.99 2.46
CA LYS A 7 19.59 -10.31 3.08
C LYS A 7 18.26 -10.91 3.55
N GLN A 8 17.39 -10.09 4.10
CA GLN A 8 16.06 -10.52 4.52
C GLN A 8 15.21 -10.98 3.33
N TYR A 9 15.19 -10.24 2.23
CA TYR A 9 14.47 -10.65 1.01
C TYR A 9 15.01 -11.96 0.43
N LEU A 10 16.33 -12.12 0.36
CA LEU A 10 16.95 -13.36 -0.11
C LEU A 10 16.63 -14.54 0.80
N LYS A 11 16.61 -14.35 2.11
CA LYS A 11 16.27 -15.39 3.09
C LYS A 11 14.80 -15.81 3.01
N ASN A 12 13.90 -14.87 2.75
CA ASN A 12 12.45 -15.10 2.68
C ASN A 12 11.99 -15.64 1.30
N GLY A 13 12.92 -15.94 0.41
CA GLY A 13 12.63 -16.36 -0.96
C GLY A 13 12.14 -15.18 -1.80
N ALA A 14 13.08 -14.43 -2.37
CA ALA A 14 12.76 -13.35 -3.30
C ALA A 14 11.91 -13.89 -4.46
N ILE A 15 10.75 -13.28 -4.69
CA ILE A 15 9.87 -13.66 -5.79
C ILE A 15 10.01 -12.60 -6.88
N VAL A 16 10.45 -13.03 -8.05
CA VAL A 16 10.39 -12.19 -9.24
C VAL A 16 8.95 -12.22 -9.76
N GLN A 17 8.20 -11.14 -9.53
CA GLN A 17 6.86 -10.98 -10.10
C GLN A 17 7.00 -10.60 -11.59
N GLN A 18 7.20 -11.61 -12.43
CA GLN A 18 7.53 -11.41 -13.84
C GLN A 18 6.46 -10.70 -14.66
N THR A 19 5.19 -10.76 -14.26
CA THR A 19 4.08 -10.45 -15.17
C THR A 19 3.67 -8.98 -15.25
N LYS A 20 3.99 -8.15 -14.25
CA LYS A 20 3.55 -6.74 -14.24
C LYS A 20 4.67 -5.72 -14.41
N VAL A 21 5.87 -6.09 -14.07
CA VAL A 21 7.02 -5.19 -14.02
C VAL A 21 8.01 -5.45 -15.15
N PHE A 22 8.18 -6.72 -15.54
CA PHE A 22 9.06 -7.15 -16.62
C PHE A 22 8.24 -7.37 -17.89
N GLN A 23 8.02 -6.32 -18.65
CA GLN A 23 7.21 -6.35 -19.88
C GLN A 23 7.94 -5.61 -20.99
N ASP A 24 8.80 -6.32 -21.71
CA ASP A 24 9.62 -5.77 -22.79
C ASP A 24 8.78 -5.08 -23.88
N ASN A 25 7.60 -5.63 -24.14
CA ASN A 25 6.67 -5.08 -25.14
C ASN A 25 6.03 -3.73 -24.75
N LYS A 26 6.18 -3.31 -23.49
CA LYS A 26 5.70 -2.02 -22.96
C LYS A 26 6.82 -1.00 -22.73
N VAL A 27 8.06 -1.41 -22.94
CA VAL A 27 9.20 -0.49 -22.85
C VAL A 27 9.28 0.25 -24.20
N THR A 28 9.08 1.56 -24.18
CA THR A 28 9.24 2.43 -25.35
C THR A 28 10.52 3.26 -25.20
N ASP A 29 10.38 4.54 -24.94
CA ASP A 29 11.50 5.48 -24.90
C ASP A 29 12.17 5.60 -23.53
N HIS A 30 11.49 5.12 -22.48
CA HIS A 30 11.94 5.23 -21.11
C HIS A 30 11.98 3.89 -20.38
N HIS A 31 13.08 3.67 -19.67
CA HIS A 31 13.18 2.56 -18.72
C HIS A 31 12.82 3.01 -17.30
N ALA A 32 12.59 2.05 -16.40
CA ALA A 32 12.36 2.35 -14.99
C ALA A 32 13.58 2.98 -14.33
N LEU A 33 13.36 3.75 -13.25
CA LEU A 33 14.42 4.22 -12.38
C LEU A 33 14.93 3.04 -11.55
N LEU A 34 16.18 2.67 -11.74
CA LEU A 34 16.82 1.55 -11.07
C LEU A 34 18.10 2.01 -10.38
N PRO A 35 18.46 1.42 -9.23
CA PRO A 35 19.78 1.59 -8.67
C PRO A 35 20.84 1.04 -9.66
N THR A 36 21.90 1.77 -9.89
CA THR A 36 23.00 1.33 -10.76
C THR A 36 24.10 0.60 -9.96
N GLU A 37 25.01 -0.07 -10.66
CA GLU A 37 26.21 -0.70 -10.06
C GLU A 37 27.19 0.31 -9.47
N ASN A 38 27.12 1.56 -9.90
CA ASN A 38 27.93 2.63 -9.32
C ASN A 38 27.53 2.80 -7.86
N ARG A 39 28.44 2.45 -6.97
CA ARG A 39 28.25 2.70 -5.54
C ARG A 39 28.04 4.18 -5.35
N ALA A 40 26.79 4.58 -5.19
CA ALA A 40 26.47 5.93 -4.83
C ALA A 40 27.27 6.28 -3.58
N ARG A 41 27.95 7.40 -3.61
CA ARG A 41 28.57 7.96 -2.41
C ARG A 41 27.43 8.56 -1.56
N TYR A 42 26.59 7.66 -1.04
CA TYR A 42 25.37 7.99 -0.31
C TYR A 42 25.62 9.06 0.77
N GLU A 43 26.78 8.99 1.44
CA GLU A 43 27.20 9.93 2.47
C GLU A 43 27.47 11.36 1.94
N LYS A 44 27.64 11.51 0.63
CA LYS A 44 27.85 12.81 -0.01
C LYS A 44 26.58 13.46 -0.54
N LEU A 45 25.48 12.73 -0.50
CA LEU A 45 24.17 13.22 -0.91
C LEU A 45 23.60 14.14 0.18
N SER A 46 22.86 15.16 -0.23
CA SER A 46 22.06 15.97 0.67
C SER A 46 20.97 15.11 1.34
N ASN A 47 20.35 15.59 2.39
CA ASN A 47 19.29 14.87 3.09
C ASN A 47 18.09 14.57 2.17
N GLU A 48 17.76 15.49 1.28
CA GLU A 48 16.70 15.33 0.29
C GLU A 48 17.02 14.26 -0.74
N GLU A 49 18.24 14.30 -1.28
CA GLU A 49 18.73 13.30 -2.24
C GLU A 49 18.77 11.90 -1.60
N GLN A 50 19.20 11.80 -0.34
CA GLN A 50 19.21 10.54 0.39
C GLN A 50 17.79 9.96 0.53
N LYS A 51 16.79 10.79 0.85
CA LYS A 51 15.39 10.35 0.93
C LYS A 51 14.87 9.84 -0.40
N ILE A 52 15.14 10.57 -1.48
CA ILE A 52 14.73 10.16 -2.84
C ILE A 52 15.41 8.84 -3.22
N TYR A 53 16.71 8.72 -2.97
CA TYR A 53 17.44 7.49 -3.24
C TYR A 53 16.89 6.31 -2.45
N GLN A 54 16.60 6.49 -1.16
CA GLN A 54 15.98 5.48 -0.32
C GLN A 54 14.61 5.04 -0.87
N MET A 55 13.78 5.97 -1.30
CA MET A 55 12.47 5.66 -1.90
C MET A 55 12.61 4.80 -3.15
N ILE A 56 13.56 5.14 -4.04
CA ILE A 56 13.82 4.38 -5.27
C ILE A 56 14.29 2.96 -4.92
N VAL A 57 15.26 2.82 -4.03
CA VAL A 57 15.79 1.51 -3.62
C VAL A 57 14.73 0.68 -2.93
N SER A 58 14.00 1.24 -1.98
CA SER A 58 12.92 0.52 -1.29
C SER A 58 11.82 0.06 -2.26
N ARG A 59 11.47 0.91 -3.24
CA ARG A 59 10.52 0.53 -4.29
C ARG A 59 11.06 -0.60 -5.16
N PHE A 60 12.32 -0.55 -5.55
CA PHE A 60 12.97 -1.61 -6.32
C PHE A 60 13.01 -2.93 -5.55
N LEU A 61 13.45 -2.91 -4.29
CA LEU A 61 13.48 -4.11 -3.44
C LEU A 61 12.08 -4.69 -3.21
N GLY A 62 11.07 -3.82 -3.09
CA GLY A 62 9.67 -4.23 -2.95
C GLY A 62 9.15 -5.09 -4.12
N LEU A 63 9.77 -5.01 -5.32
CA LEU A 63 9.41 -5.85 -6.46
C LEU A 63 9.72 -7.33 -6.23
N PHE A 64 10.68 -7.63 -5.38
CA PHE A 64 11.13 -8.99 -5.04
C PHE A 64 10.53 -9.49 -3.72
N ALA A 65 9.76 -8.66 -3.05
CA ALA A 65 9.11 -9.02 -1.80
C ALA A 65 7.86 -9.87 -2.05
N GLN A 66 7.45 -10.59 -1.00
CA GLN A 66 6.19 -11.32 -1.00
C GLN A 66 5.00 -10.37 -1.24
N PRO A 67 3.92 -10.83 -1.86
CA PRO A 67 2.74 -10.01 -2.07
C PRO A 67 2.12 -9.57 -0.73
N HIS A 68 1.63 -8.33 -0.70
CA HIS A 68 0.81 -7.86 0.40
C HIS A 68 -0.58 -8.50 0.31
N LYS A 69 -0.96 -9.27 1.34
CA LYS A 69 -2.26 -9.95 1.38
C LYS A 69 -3.13 -9.37 2.48
N VAL A 70 -4.34 -9.02 2.11
CA VAL A 70 -5.35 -8.48 3.02
C VAL A 70 -6.62 -9.31 2.94
N SER A 71 -7.16 -9.69 4.09
CA SER A 71 -8.52 -10.23 4.20
C SER A 71 -9.47 -9.07 4.35
N GLN A 72 -10.47 -8.98 3.48
CA GLN A 72 -11.52 -8.00 3.58
C GLN A 72 -12.81 -8.68 3.99
N THR A 73 -13.37 -8.28 5.13
CA THR A 73 -14.67 -8.70 5.60
C THR A 73 -15.68 -7.60 5.32
N LYS A 74 -16.70 -7.89 4.51
CA LYS A 74 -17.84 -7.03 4.31
C LYS A 74 -18.89 -7.36 5.36
N VAL A 75 -19.25 -6.41 6.19
CA VAL A 75 -20.27 -6.56 7.23
C VAL A 75 -21.48 -5.75 6.83
N THR A 76 -22.65 -6.39 6.86
CA THR A 76 -23.94 -5.73 6.68
C THR A 76 -24.69 -5.82 8.00
N VAL A 77 -25.03 -4.68 8.56
CA VAL A 77 -25.80 -4.56 9.79
C VAL A 77 -27.17 -4.00 9.44
N GLU A 78 -28.22 -4.60 9.97
CA GLU A 78 -29.58 -4.10 9.86
C GLU A 78 -29.98 -3.43 11.16
N PHE A 79 -30.46 -2.20 11.07
CA PHE A 79 -30.98 -1.43 12.19
C PHE A 79 -32.24 -0.68 11.72
N ASP A 80 -33.35 -0.92 12.37
CA ASP A 80 -34.67 -0.30 12.09
C ASP A 80 -35.02 -0.31 10.58
N LYS A 81 -34.87 -1.47 9.94
CA LYS A 81 -35.07 -1.73 8.51
C LYS A 81 -34.09 -1.08 7.55
N GLU A 82 -33.13 -0.33 8.05
CA GLU A 82 -32.05 0.26 7.24
C GLU A 82 -30.80 -0.64 7.27
N GLN A 83 -30.09 -0.69 6.17
CA GLN A 83 -28.88 -1.49 6.05
C GLN A 83 -27.63 -0.60 6.04
N PHE A 84 -26.73 -0.90 6.95
CA PHE A 84 -25.43 -0.27 7.05
C PHE A 84 -24.36 -1.24 6.62
N ILE A 85 -23.51 -0.83 5.66
CA ILE A 85 -22.45 -1.66 5.12
C ILE A 85 -21.11 -1.03 5.46
N PHE A 86 -20.23 -1.82 6.07
CA PHE A 86 -18.84 -1.42 6.25
C PHE A 86 -17.88 -2.55 5.89
N ARG A 87 -16.62 -2.21 5.74
CA ARG A 87 -15.56 -3.17 5.41
C ARG A 87 -14.47 -3.11 6.46
N GLN A 88 -14.12 -4.27 6.97
CA GLN A 88 -12.99 -4.46 7.86
C GLN A 88 -11.87 -5.13 7.08
N ASN A 89 -10.68 -4.55 7.11
CA ASN A 89 -9.51 -5.11 6.47
C ASN A 89 -8.55 -5.62 7.56
N ARG A 90 -8.05 -6.85 7.36
CA ARG A 90 -7.02 -7.43 8.20
C ARG A 90 -5.84 -7.83 7.33
N VAL A 91 -4.66 -7.34 7.64
CA VAL A 91 -3.43 -7.75 6.97
C VAL A 91 -3.10 -9.18 7.37
N ILE A 92 -3.04 -10.09 6.38
CA ILE A 92 -2.62 -11.49 6.57
C ILE A 92 -1.12 -11.63 6.36
N GLN A 93 -0.59 -10.86 5.41
CA GLN A 93 0.81 -10.88 5.04
C GLN A 93 1.23 -9.46 4.66
N ALA A 94 2.17 -8.91 5.39
CA ALA A 94 2.66 -7.55 5.16
C ALA A 94 3.30 -7.39 3.77
N GLY A 95 4.10 -8.37 3.34
CA GLY A 95 4.72 -8.40 2.03
C GLY A 95 5.56 -7.15 1.75
N TRP A 96 5.44 -6.62 0.54
CA TRP A 96 6.22 -5.46 0.08
C TRP A 96 5.93 -4.15 0.83
N LYS A 97 4.85 -4.07 1.59
CA LYS A 97 4.52 -2.89 2.40
C LYS A 97 5.29 -2.81 3.71
N GLY A 98 5.94 -3.92 4.11
CA GLY A 98 6.57 -4.00 5.42
C GLY A 98 5.56 -4.12 6.56
N GLU A 99 6.07 -4.23 7.78
CA GLU A 99 5.23 -4.27 8.96
C GLU A 99 4.53 -2.91 9.14
N THR A 100 3.25 -2.89 8.97
CA THR A 100 2.40 -1.76 9.34
C THR A 100 1.86 -2.05 10.74
N GLU A 101 2.16 -1.18 11.68
CA GLU A 101 1.61 -1.18 13.05
C GLU A 101 0.10 -0.93 13.08
N SER A 102 -0.67 -1.66 12.35
CA SER A 102 -2.11 -1.60 12.48
C SER A 102 -2.67 -2.94 12.93
N GLU A 103 -2.34 -3.32 14.15
CA GLU A 103 -3.22 -4.18 14.93
C GLU A 103 -4.45 -3.37 15.35
N THR A 104 -5.26 -3.01 14.40
CA THR A 104 -6.64 -2.64 14.71
C THR A 104 -7.28 -3.90 15.27
N GLU A 105 -7.74 -3.85 16.51
CA GLU A 105 -8.51 -4.94 17.11
C GLU A 105 -9.56 -5.41 16.09
N THR A 106 -9.38 -6.61 15.59
CA THR A 106 -10.29 -7.14 14.58
C THR A 106 -11.44 -7.84 15.28
N VAL A 107 -12.61 -7.27 15.19
CA VAL A 107 -13.84 -7.90 15.68
C VAL A 107 -14.11 -9.14 14.82
N LYS A 108 -14.39 -10.28 15.49
CA LYS A 108 -14.92 -11.46 14.81
C LYS A 108 -16.42 -11.27 14.59
N TRP A 109 -16.78 -11.01 13.34
CA TRP A 109 -18.17 -10.86 12.95
C TRP A 109 -18.80 -12.23 12.64
N GLU A 110 -19.96 -12.49 13.23
CA GLU A 110 -20.73 -13.70 12.99
C GLU A 110 -22.15 -13.36 12.52
N LYS A 111 -22.72 -14.22 11.68
CA LYS A 111 -24.07 -14.02 11.20
C LYS A 111 -25.07 -14.11 12.36
N GLY A 112 -25.91 -13.09 12.48
CA GLY A 112 -26.90 -13.00 13.55
C GLY A 112 -26.36 -12.42 14.87
N MET A 113 -25.10 -11.95 14.88
CA MET A 113 -24.54 -11.23 16.02
C MET A 113 -25.36 -9.97 16.28
N ARG A 114 -25.79 -9.77 17.53
CA ARG A 114 -26.45 -8.54 17.95
C ARG A 114 -25.41 -7.53 18.43
N ILE A 115 -25.49 -6.33 17.92
CA ILE A 115 -24.65 -5.20 18.34
C ILE A 115 -25.52 -4.15 19.00
N ASN A 116 -24.96 -3.44 19.97
CA ASN A 116 -25.58 -2.27 20.57
C ASN A 116 -24.83 -1.04 20.08
N PRO A 117 -25.29 -0.39 18.99
CA PRO A 117 -24.55 0.70 18.39
C PRO A 117 -24.67 1.98 19.21
N ASP A 118 -23.59 2.70 19.33
CA ASP A 118 -23.57 4.10 19.78
C ASP A 118 -23.52 5.00 18.55
N PHE A 119 -24.55 5.83 18.38
CA PHE A 119 -24.69 6.69 17.22
C PHE A 119 -24.30 8.13 17.56
N THR A 120 -23.34 8.65 16.84
CA THR A 120 -23.04 10.10 16.84
C THR A 120 -23.48 10.69 15.51
N ILE A 121 -24.42 11.61 15.55
CA ILE A 121 -24.89 12.31 14.34
C ILE A 121 -24.03 13.56 14.16
N LYS A 122 -23.29 13.62 13.05
CA LYS A 122 -22.57 14.82 12.61
C LYS A 122 -23.29 15.42 11.41
N LYS A 123 -23.63 16.68 11.50
CA LYS A 123 -24.15 17.44 10.37
C LYS A 123 -22.99 18.12 9.66
N GLU A 124 -22.72 17.72 8.45
CA GLU A 124 -21.64 18.27 7.62
C GLU A 124 -22.22 18.78 6.29
N LEU A 125 -21.62 19.84 5.78
CA LEU A 125 -21.91 20.31 4.43
C LEU A 125 -20.98 19.62 3.45
N SER A 126 -21.53 19.08 2.36
CA SER A 126 -20.72 18.55 1.27
C SER A 126 -19.92 19.67 0.62
N ALA A 127 -18.63 19.45 0.40
CA ALA A 127 -17.82 20.37 -0.37
C ALA A 127 -18.10 20.18 -1.89
N PRO A 128 -18.11 21.26 -2.68
CA PRO A 128 -18.18 21.13 -4.12
C PRO A 128 -16.97 20.37 -4.66
N PRO A 129 -17.07 19.74 -5.86
CA PRO A 129 -15.92 19.14 -6.50
C PRO A 129 -14.78 20.15 -6.64
N LYS A 130 -13.55 19.70 -6.45
CA LYS A 130 -12.39 20.57 -6.67
C LYS A 130 -12.37 21.04 -8.12
N PRO A 131 -11.97 22.30 -8.38
CA PRO A 131 -11.76 22.76 -9.75
C PRO A 131 -10.79 21.85 -10.47
N LEU A 132 -11.04 21.63 -11.75
CA LEU A 132 -10.13 20.87 -12.59
C LEU A 132 -8.79 21.63 -12.71
N THR A 133 -7.71 20.90 -12.57
CA THR A 133 -6.36 21.36 -12.91
C THR A 133 -6.05 20.97 -14.35
N GLU A 134 -5.04 21.58 -14.98
CA GLU A 134 -4.59 21.18 -16.32
C GLU A 134 -4.30 19.67 -16.41
N ALA A 135 -3.63 19.12 -15.38
CA ALA A 135 -3.33 17.68 -15.30
C ALA A 135 -4.58 16.81 -15.22
N SER A 136 -5.62 17.25 -14.49
CA SER A 136 -6.88 16.49 -14.36
C SER A 136 -7.83 16.69 -15.55
N LEU A 137 -7.53 17.66 -16.42
CA LEU A 137 -8.30 17.91 -17.65
C LEU A 137 -7.80 17.05 -18.82
N LEU A 138 -6.53 16.66 -18.78
CA LEU A 138 -5.85 15.90 -19.84
C LEU A 138 -5.77 14.40 -19.55
N GLY A 139 -6.21 13.92 -18.35
CA GLY A 139 -6.12 12.53 -17.92
C GLY A 139 -7.37 11.70 -18.13
#